data_dc0f4ec7b3d134d7a8bde2fab9b9563b
#
_entry.id   dc0f4ec7b3d134d7a8bde2fab9b9563b
#
_cell.length_a   1.000
_cell.length_b   1.000
_cell.length_c   1.000
_cell.angle_alpha   90.00
_cell.angle_beta   90.00
_cell.angle_gamma   90.00
#
_symmetry.space_group_name_H-M   'P 1'
#
loop_
_entity.id
_entity.type
_entity.pdbx_description
1 polymer ?
#
loop_
_entity_poly.entity_id
_entity_poly.type
_entity_poly.pdbx_seq_one_letter_code
_entity_poly.pdbx_strand_id
1 'polypeptide(L)'
;NSSWWYIPSKELLALYDRDYDLRYKYHMVENYSYDRGMTSPAYAYPGYIFFYKDRIPSGPTVAEMILTKAECQARMGDYIEAMNTVNVLREKRMDKNAPSDKIKLSASSQTEAISKILQERRREMPFSTRWYDIRRFNNNEDPDDDVVLTREFYPYTNFGILGKETLKTYS
;
A
#
# COMPACT_ATOMS: atom_id res chain seq x y z
N ASN A 1 5.88 -24.13 2.22
CA ASN A 1 6.37 -23.20 3.25
C ASN A 1 7.00 -21.91 2.71
N SER A 2 6.46 -21.31 1.67
CA SER A 2 7.03 -20.14 0.99
C SER A 2 6.09 -18.95 1.01
N SER A 3 5.26 -18.84 2.02
CA SER A 3 4.15 -17.89 2.07
C SER A 3 4.45 -16.52 2.69
N TRP A 4 5.70 -16.20 2.92
CA TRP A 4 6.08 -14.96 3.59
C TRP A 4 6.73 -13.91 2.71
N TRP A 5 6.76 -14.15 1.40
CA TRP A 5 7.31 -13.19 0.46
C TRP A 5 6.20 -12.52 -0.32
N TYR A 6 6.02 -11.25 -0.07
CA TYR A 6 5.09 -10.42 -0.82
C TYR A 6 5.89 -9.48 -1.72
N ILE A 7 5.58 -9.49 -2.99
CA ILE A 7 6.18 -8.57 -3.94
C ILE A 7 5.27 -7.35 -4.01
N PRO A 8 5.76 -6.17 -3.56
CA PRO A 8 4.97 -4.95 -3.63
C PRO A 8 4.81 -4.50 -5.09
N SER A 9 3.65 -3.98 -5.44
CA SER A 9 3.43 -3.39 -6.75
C SER A 9 4.16 -2.05 -6.88
N LYS A 10 4.42 -1.60 -8.12
CA LYS A 10 5.06 -0.32 -8.39
C LYS A 10 4.28 0.85 -7.81
N GLU A 11 2.94 0.78 -7.87
CA GLU A 11 2.04 1.79 -7.32
C GLU A 11 2.13 1.86 -5.79
N LEU A 12 2.28 0.71 -5.12
CA LEU A 12 2.50 0.70 -3.68
C LEU A 12 3.84 1.34 -3.31
N LEU A 13 4.91 0.96 -4.02
CA LEU A 13 6.24 1.52 -3.78
C LEU A 13 6.29 3.03 -4.00
N ALA A 14 5.56 3.55 -4.98
CA ALA A 14 5.46 4.97 -5.27
C ALA A 14 4.76 5.79 -4.17
N LEU A 15 4.01 5.14 -3.29
CA LEU A 15 3.35 5.83 -2.17
C LEU A 15 4.31 6.18 -1.03
N TYR A 16 5.41 5.45 -0.86
CA TYR A 16 6.34 5.67 0.24
C TYR A 16 7.34 6.79 -0.09
N ASP A 17 7.64 7.59 0.91
CA ASP A 17 8.84 8.43 0.89
C ASP A 17 10.04 7.54 1.25
N ARG A 18 10.98 7.39 0.31
CA ARG A 18 12.11 6.46 0.46
C ARG A 18 13.10 6.90 1.53
N ASP A 19 13.21 8.20 1.74
CA ASP A 19 14.20 8.77 2.65
C ASP A 19 13.68 8.80 4.09
N TYR A 20 12.37 9.01 4.27
CA TYR A 20 11.81 9.31 5.57
C TYR A 20 10.75 8.33 6.08
N ASP A 21 10.14 7.50 5.21
CA ASP A 21 9.15 6.52 5.68
C ASP A 21 9.83 5.29 6.28
N LEU A 22 9.69 5.11 7.58
CA LEU A 22 10.32 4.00 8.31
C LEU A 22 9.78 2.64 7.86
N ARG A 23 8.55 2.56 7.35
CA ARG A 23 7.98 1.32 6.80
C ARG A 23 8.72 0.91 5.54
N TYR A 24 9.09 1.88 4.68
CA TYR A 24 9.92 1.59 3.52
C TYR A 24 11.28 1.08 3.95
N LYS A 25 11.93 1.82 4.84
CA LYS A 25 13.29 1.53 5.31
C LYS A 25 13.42 0.16 5.98
N TYR A 26 12.40 -0.28 6.73
CA TYR A 26 12.50 -1.50 7.55
C TYR A 26 11.79 -2.71 6.96
N HIS A 27 10.85 -2.51 6.04
CA HIS A 27 10.05 -3.62 5.48
C HIS A 27 10.29 -3.86 3.99
N MET A 28 10.87 -2.90 3.25
CA MET A 28 11.15 -3.08 1.83
C MET A 28 12.62 -3.44 1.63
N VAL A 29 12.87 -4.55 0.95
CA VAL A 29 14.21 -4.98 0.57
C VAL A 29 14.40 -4.70 -0.91
N GLU A 30 15.33 -3.81 -1.24
CA GLU A 30 15.67 -3.49 -2.62
C GLU A 30 16.68 -4.48 -3.20
N ASN A 31 16.66 -4.64 -4.51
CA ASN A 31 17.63 -5.42 -5.28
C ASN A 31 17.77 -6.88 -4.81
N TYR A 32 16.67 -7.44 -4.29
CA TYR A 32 16.65 -8.83 -3.92
C TYR A 32 16.63 -9.71 -5.16
N SER A 33 17.68 -10.52 -5.35
CA SER A 33 17.71 -11.56 -6.37
C SER A 33 17.48 -12.91 -5.73
N TYR A 34 16.53 -13.67 -6.25
CA TYR A 34 16.29 -15.04 -5.84
C TYR A 34 16.55 -15.97 -7.03
N ASP A 35 17.64 -16.67 -6.95
CA ASP A 35 17.94 -17.75 -7.89
C ASP A 35 17.27 -19.05 -7.43
N ARG A 36 16.28 -19.51 -8.19
CA ARG A 36 15.69 -20.83 -7.98
C ARG A 36 16.48 -21.95 -8.65
N GLY A 37 17.62 -21.64 -9.26
CA GLY A 37 18.42 -22.62 -9.99
C GLY A 37 17.75 -23.19 -11.24
N MET A 38 16.63 -22.61 -11.67
CA MET A 38 15.79 -23.12 -12.76
C MET A 38 15.75 -22.24 -14.00
N THR A 39 16.43 -21.09 -13.98
CA THR A 39 16.34 -20.13 -15.07
C THR A 39 17.69 -19.58 -15.45
N SER A 40 17.98 -19.58 -16.75
CA SER A 40 19.16 -18.89 -17.29
C SER A 40 18.70 -17.93 -18.39
N PRO A 41 18.93 -16.61 -18.23
CA PRO A 41 19.53 -15.94 -17.09
C PRO A 41 18.65 -15.96 -15.84
N ALA A 42 19.25 -15.81 -14.67
CA ALA A 42 18.52 -15.71 -13.41
C ALA A 42 17.46 -14.63 -13.47
N TYR A 43 16.22 -14.96 -13.13
CA TYR A 43 15.14 -13.98 -13.11
C TYR A 43 15.33 -13.04 -11.92
N ALA A 44 15.72 -11.82 -12.17
CA ALA A 44 15.67 -10.76 -11.18
C ALA A 44 14.21 -10.34 -10.97
N TYR A 45 13.60 -10.73 -9.87
CA TYR A 45 12.37 -10.09 -9.40
C TYR A 45 12.57 -8.57 -9.38
N PRO A 46 11.51 -7.74 -9.53
CA PRO A 46 11.64 -6.29 -9.68
C PRO A 46 12.27 -5.59 -8.47
N GLY A 47 13.18 -6.23 -7.82
CA GLY A 47 14.09 -5.64 -6.85
C GLY A 47 13.52 -5.33 -5.48
N TYR A 48 12.24 -5.66 -5.21
CA TYR A 48 11.61 -5.34 -3.95
C TYR A 48 10.90 -6.56 -3.36
N ILE A 49 11.16 -6.81 -2.07
CA ILE A 49 10.42 -7.76 -1.28
C ILE A 49 9.95 -7.06 -0.01
N PHE A 50 8.68 -7.24 0.31
CA PHE A 50 8.16 -6.87 1.61
C PHE A 50 8.50 -7.97 2.61
N PHE A 51 9.23 -7.60 3.65
CA PHE A 51 9.65 -8.49 4.70
C PHE A 51 8.99 -8.09 6.01
N TYR A 52 8.15 -8.96 6.56
CA TYR A 52 7.58 -8.76 7.88
C TYR A 52 8.07 -9.85 8.83
N LYS A 53 8.79 -9.46 9.88
CA LYS A 53 9.48 -10.41 10.77
C LYS A 53 8.52 -11.38 11.46
N ASP A 54 7.35 -10.90 11.86
CA ASP A 54 6.51 -11.66 12.78
C ASP A 54 5.23 -12.24 12.18
N ARG A 55 4.71 -11.77 11.15
CA ARG A 55 3.49 -12.10 10.38
C ARG A 55 2.72 -10.83 10.06
N ILE A 56 2.02 -10.84 8.95
CA ILE A 56 1.08 -9.75 8.63
C ILE A 56 -0.08 -9.84 9.63
N PRO A 57 -0.40 -8.75 10.35
CA PRO A 57 -1.54 -8.75 11.26
C PRO A 57 -2.81 -9.12 10.51
N SER A 58 -3.56 -10.08 11.03
CA SER A 58 -4.81 -10.57 10.45
C SER A 58 -6.07 -10.10 11.19
N GLY A 59 -5.89 -9.40 12.30
CA GLY A 59 -6.96 -8.82 13.10
C GLY A 59 -6.94 -7.31 13.14
N PRO A 60 -7.94 -6.67 13.75
CA PRO A 60 -8.00 -5.24 13.93
C PRO A 60 -6.75 -4.71 14.64
N THR A 61 -6.16 -3.66 14.11
CA THR A 61 -5.00 -2.99 14.70
C THR A 61 -5.36 -1.57 15.12
N VAL A 62 -4.59 -1.01 16.05
CA VAL A 62 -4.75 0.41 16.45
C VAL A 62 -4.58 1.33 15.24
N ALA A 63 -3.65 1.03 14.35
CA ALA A 63 -3.45 1.80 13.12
C ALA A 63 -4.68 1.75 12.21
N GLU A 64 -5.30 0.60 12.06
CA GLU A 64 -6.54 0.45 11.29
C GLU A 64 -7.68 1.27 11.90
N MET A 65 -7.82 1.24 13.23
CA MET A 65 -8.86 2.04 13.93
C MET A 65 -8.65 3.54 13.74
N ILE A 66 -7.41 4.02 13.82
CA ILE A 66 -7.08 5.42 13.57
C ILE A 66 -7.45 5.82 12.13
N LEU A 67 -7.08 5.01 11.15
CA LEU A 67 -7.36 5.28 9.74
C LEU A 67 -8.85 5.19 9.42
N THR A 68 -9.57 4.26 10.02
CA THR A 68 -11.03 4.16 9.88
C THR A 68 -11.72 5.39 10.48
N LYS A 69 -11.31 5.82 11.68
CA LYS A 69 -11.81 7.06 12.29
C LYS A 69 -11.58 8.27 11.37
N ALA A 70 -10.36 8.40 10.85
CA ALA A 70 -10.02 9.52 9.96
C ALA A 70 -10.86 9.50 8.67
N GLU A 71 -11.06 8.32 8.08
CA GLU A 71 -11.91 8.19 6.89
C GLU A 71 -13.36 8.59 7.18
N CYS A 72 -13.93 8.15 8.30
CA CYS A 72 -15.28 8.57 8.71
C CYS A 72 -15.37 10.09 8.90
N GLN A 73 -14.41 10.72 9.58
CA GLN A 73 -14.36 12.17 9.76
C GLN A 73 -14.32 12.89 8.40
N ALA A 74 -13.46 12.46 7.49
CA ALA A 74 -13.36 13.05 6.16
C ALA A 74 -14.67 12.90 5.37
N ARG A 75 -15.29 11.72 5.37
CA ARG A 75 -16.56 11.47 4.66
C ARG A 75 -17.72 12.26 5.26
N MET A 76 -17.65 12.62 6.54
CA MET A 76 -18.62 13.49 7.21
C MET A 76 -18.35 14.99 6.98
N GLY A 77 -17.32 15.36 6.22
CA GLY A 77 -16.97 16.73 5.89
C GLY A 77 -15.94 17.39 6.82
N ASP A 78 -15.56 16.73 7.90
CA ASP A 78 -14.55 17.25 8.85
C ASP A 78 -13.13 16.81 8.42
N TYR A 79 -12.72 17.28 7.25
CA TYR A 79 -11.45 16.88 6.65
C TYR A 79 -10.23 17.45 7.40
N ILE A 80 -10.37 18.56 8.13
CA ILE A 80 -9.28 19.13 8.93
C ILE A 80 -8.96 18.20 10.10
N GLU A 81 -9.98 17.77 10.84
CA GLU A 81 -9.78 16.88 11.98
C GLU A 81 -9.38 15.46 11.51
N ALA A 82 -9.85 15.04 10.34
CA ALA A 82 -9.41 13.81 9.70
C ALA A 82 -7.89 13.79 9.47
N MET A 83 -7.33 14.91 8.98
CA MET A 83 -5.88 15.04 8.80
C MET A 83 -5.14 15.05 10.15
N ASN A 84 -5.68 15.69 11.17
CA ASN A 84 -5.12 15.62 12.52
C ASN A 84 -5.07 14.15 13.02
N THR A 85 -6.14 13.42 12.83
CA THR A 85 -6.24 12.02 13.23
C THR A 85 -5.21 11.14 12.49
N VAL A 86 -5.05 11.30 11.17
CA VAL A 86 -4.02 10.56 10.39
C VAL A 86 -2.61 10.90 10.86
N ASN A 87 -2.36 12.15 11.17
CA ASN A 87 -1.03 12.62 11.57
C ASN A 87 -0.55 11.98 12.89
N VAL A 88 -1.46 11.59 13.78
CA VAL A 88 -1.12 10.81 14.98
C VAL A 88 -0.40 9.51 14.61
N LEU A 89 -0.85 8.83 13.55
CA LEU A 89 -0.21 7.62 13.04
C LEU A 89 1.09 7.96 12.31
N ARG A 90 1.06 8.95 11.41
CA ARG A 90 2.20 9.31 10.58
C ARG A 90 3.43 9.73 11.39
N GLU A 91 3.25 10.47 12.47
CA GLU A 91 4.35 10.85 13.40
C GLU A 91 5.10 9.62 13.98
N LYS A 92 4.46 8.45 13.98
CA LYS A 92 5.08 7.19 14.42
C LYS A 92 5.63 6.35 13.25
N ARG A 93 5.41 6.76 12.02
CA ARG A 93 5.82 6.05 10.81
C ARG A 93 6.89 6.77 10.01
N MET A 94 7.08 8.05 10.28
CA MET A 94 8.10 8.87 9.61
C MET A 94 9.32 9.07 10.51
N ASP A 95 10.47 9.23 9.88
CA ASP A 95 11.69 9.60 10.62
C ASP A 95 11.48 10.94 11.32
N LYS A 96 11.85 11.01 12.60
CA LYS A 96 11.71 12.22 13.41
C LYS A 96 12.51 13.41 12.89
N ASN A 97 13.53 13.15 12.08
CA ASN A 97 14.38 14.19 11.46
C ASN A 97 13.84 14.63 10.09
N ALA A 98 12.72 14.06 9.63
CA ALA A 98 12.09 14.48 8.38
C ALA A 98 11.54 15.90 8.49
N PRO A 99 11.52 16.66 7.38
CA PRO A 99 10.82 17.95 7.32
C PRO A 99 9.33 17.80 7.71
N SER A 100 8.77 18.83 8.34
CA SER A 100 7.39 18.76 8.87
C SER A 100 6.34 18.46 7.78
N ASP A 101 6.55 18.98 6.58
CA ASP A 101 5.68 18.74 5.42
C ASP A 101 5.74 17.29 4.90
N LYS A 102 6.80 16.55 5.24
CA LYS A 102 6.91 15.11 4.97
C LYS A 102 6.23 14.28 6.03
N ILE A 103 6.27 14.73 7.28
CA ILE A 103 5.64 14.01 8.39
C ILE A 103 4.13 14.23 8.37
N LYS A 104 3.69 15.49 8.29
CA LYS A 104 2.27 15.86 8.43
C LYS A 104 1.59 16.03 7.08
N LEU A 105 0.41 15.44 6.96
CA LEU A 105 -0.50 15.66 5.85
C LEU A 105 -1.44 16.83 6.19
N SER A 106 -1.78 17.58 5.17
CA SER A 106 -2.87 18.58 5.18
C SER A 106 -3.74 18.33 3.95
N ALA A 107 -4.97 18.79 3.98
CA ALA A 107 -5.88 18.76 2.83
C ALA A 107 -6.65 20.05 2.75
N SER A 108 -6.92 20.49 1.53
CA SER A 108 -7.71 21.69 1.22
C SER A 108 -9.18 21.38 0.93
N SER A 109 -9.52 20.11 0.78
CA SER A 109 -10.86 19.63 0.49
C SER A 109 -11.13 18.24 1.08
N GLN A 110 -12.40 17.89 1.15
CA GLN A 110 -12.87 16.57 1.56
C GLN A 110 -12.31 15.47 0.66
N THR A 111 -12.40 15.63 -0.66
CA THR A 111 -11.90 14.64 -1.64
C THR A 111 -10.39 14.43 -1.50
N GLU A 112 -9.63 15.51 -1.35
CA GLU A 112 -8.19 15.41 -1.13
C GLU A 112 -7.86 14.66 0.17
N ALA A 113 -8.60 14.93 1.25
CA ALA A 113 -8.42 14.27 2.52
C ALA A 113 -8.69 12.77 2.42
N ILE A 114 -9.82 12.38 1.81
CA ILE A 114 -10.17 10.98 1.57
C ILE A 114 -9.05 10.29 0.79
N SER A 115 -8.61 10.86 -0.33
CA SER A 115 -7.52 10.30 -1.15
C SER A 115 -6.24 10.08 -0.32
N LYS A 116 -5.83 11.07 0.48
CA LYS A 116 -4.63 10.95 1.33
C LYS A 116 -4.78 9.90 2.42
N ILE A 117 -5.96 9.78 3.03
CA ILE A 117 -6.25 8.75 4.04
C ILE A 117 -6.18 7.35 3.42
N LEU A 118 -6.79 7.14 2.26
CA LEU A 118 -6.78 5.85 1.57
C LEU A 118 -5.37 5.46 1.11
N GLN A 119 -4.55 6.41 0.71
CA GLN A 119 -3.13 6.19 0.43
C GLN A 119 -2.36 5.79 1.70
N GLU A 120 -2.63 6.46 2.83
CA GLU A 120 -2.01 6.11 4.11
C GLU A 120 -2.43 4.72 4.57
N ARG A 121 -3.71 4.38 4.41
CA ARG A 121 -4.23 3.04 4.68
C ARG A 121 -3.54 1.99 3.81
N ARG A 122 -3.30 2.27 2.54
CA ARG A 122 -2.56 1.37 1.65
C ARG A 122 -1.09 1.20 2.07
N ARG A 123 -0.43 2.27 2.55
CA ARG A 123 0.93 2.17 3.11
C ARG A 123 1.01 1.34 4.38
N GLU A 124 0.01 1.48 5.25
CA GLU A 124 -0.01 0.80 6.55
C GLU A 124 -0.41 -0.67 6.44
N MET A 125 -1.36 -0.98 5.56
CA MET A 125 -1.92 -2.32 5.40
C MET A 125 -1.85 -2.78 3.93
N PRO A 126 -0.64 -2.99 3.40
CA PRO A 126 -0.45 -3.14 1.95
C PRO A 126 -0.98 -4.46 1.37
N PHE A 127 -1.20 -5.50 2.17
CA PHE A 127 -1.50 -6.84 1.66
C PHE A 127 -2.79 -7.45 2.18
N SER A 128 -2.85 -7.87 3.45
CA SER A 128 -3.94 -8.72 3.95
C SER A 128 -5.33 -8.08 3.89
N THR A 129 -5.44 -6.79 4.21
CA THR A 129 -6.70 -6.06 4.23
C THR A 129 -7.02 -5.41 2.89
N ARG A 130 -6.03 -5.30 1.97
CA ARG A 130 -6.18 -4.59 0.71
C ARG A 130 -7.30 -5.14 -0.17
N TRP A 131 -7.51 -6.45 -0.19
CA TRP A 131 -8.59 -7.06 -0.96
C TRP A 131 -9.96 -6.63 -0.48
N TYR A 132 -10.17 -6.55 0.84
CA TYR A 132 -11.41 -6.08 1.42
C TYR A 132 -11.65 -4.59 1.15
N ASP A 133 -10.59 -3.78 1.18
CA ASP A 133 -10.66 -2.36 0.84
C ASP A 133 -11.07 -2.17 -0.63
N ILE A 134 -10.46 -2.90 -1.57
CA ILE A 134 -10.79 -2.81 -2.99
C ILE A 134 -12.27 -3.20 -3.22
N ARG A 135 -12.73 -4.27 -2.60
CA ARG A 135 -14.14 -4.66 -2.71
C ARG A 135 -15.08 -3.58 -2.16
N ARG A 136 -14.69 -2.94 -1.08
CA ARG A 136 -15.47 -1.86 -0.47
C ARG A 136 -15.50 -0.63 -1.36
N PHE A 137 -14.37 -0.26 -1.94
CA PHE A 137 -14.29 0.89 -2.84
C PHE A 137 -15.11 0.66 -4.12
N ASN A 138 -14.92 -0.46 -4.77
CA ASN A 138 -15.62 -0.77 -6.03
C ASN A 138 -17.12 -1.08 -5.86
N ASN A 139 -17.67 -1.05 -4.67
CA ASN A 139 -19.08 -1.30 -4.38
C ASN A 139 -19.73 -0.20 -3.52
N ASN A 140 -19.11 0.97 -3.43
CA ASN A 140 -19.72 2.16 -2.83
C ASN A 140 -20.29 3.08 -3.93
N GLU A 141 -20.78 4.26 -3.56
CA GLU A 141 -21.34 5.25 -4.49
C GLU A 141 -20.29 6.25 -5.02
N ASP A 142 -19.02 6.11 -4.61
CA ASP A 142 -17.93 7.04 -4.95
C ASP A 142 -17.01 6.40 -6.00
N PRO A 143 -17.17 6.75 -7.30
CA PRO A 143 -16.33 6.17 -8.34
C PRO A 143 -14.87 6.65 -8.30
N ASP A 144 -14.55 7.69 -7.54
CA ASP A 144 -13.22 8.27 -7.47
C ASP A 144 -12.25 7.40 -6.64
N ASP A 145 -12.77 6.48 -5.83
CA ASP A 145 -11.95 5.52 -5.07
C ASP A 145 -11.88 4.12 -5.69
N ASP A 146 -12.52 3.90 -6.84
CA ASP A 146 -12.51 2.63 -7.58
C ASP A 146 -11.11 2.17 -7.95
N VAL A 147 -10.86 0.87 -7.82
CA VAL A 147 -9.58 0.26 -8.12
C VAL A 147 -9.70 -0.82 -9.18
N VAL A 148 -9.09 -0.59 -10.33
CA VAL A 148 -8.94 -1.61 -11.37
C VAL A 148 -7.67 -2.41 -11.12
N LEU A 149 -7.81 -3.71 -10.87
CA LEU A 149 -6.69 -4.60 -10.68
C LEU A 149 -6.20 -5.14 -12.01
N THR A 150 -4.92 -4.95 -12.28
CA THR A 150 -4.25 -5.53 -13.44
C THR A 150 -3.12 -6.44 -12.97
N ARG A 151 -2.92 -7.54 -13.65
CA ARG A 151 -1.78 -8.44 -13.42
C ARG A 151 -1.08 -8.74 -14.73
N GLU A 152 0.23 -8.61 -14.71
CA GLU A 152 1.08 -9.05 -15.81
C GLU A 152 1.52 -10.49 -15.56
N PHE A 153 1.31 -11.36 -16.55
CA PHE A 153 1.73 -12.75 -16.48
C PHE A 153 3.00 -12.94 -17.29
N TYR A 154 3.97 -13.60 -16.67
CA TYR A 154 5.23 -13.95 -17.29
C TYR A 154 5.26 -15.46 -17.57
N PRO A 155 5.46 -15.91 -18.82
CA PRO A 155 5.60 -17.32 -19.08
C PRO A 155 6.89 -17.85 -18.47
N TYR A 156 6.81 -19.02 -17.91
CA TYR A 156 7.96 -19.69 -17.28
C TYR A 156 9.10 -20.03 -18.24
N THR A 157 8.81 -20.12 -19.54
CA THR A 157 9.74 -20.63 -20.54
C THR A 157 10.52 -19.57 -21.31
N ASN A 158 10.03 -18.33 -21.44
CA ASN A 158 10.64 -17.35 -22.35
C ASN A 158 10.82 -15.94 -21.76
N PHE A 159 10.60 -15.73 -20.49
CA PHE A 159 10.76 -14.42 -19.80
C PHE A 159 10.08 -13.22 -20.49
N GLY A 160 9.13 -13.50 -21.37
CA GLY A 160 8.33 -12.47 -22.02
C GLY A 160 7.01 -12.24 -21.27
N ILE A 161 6.50 -11.03 -21.32
CA ILE A 161 5.14 -10.73 -20.85
C ILE A 161 4.17 -11.43 -21.81
N LEU A 162 3.44 -12.45 -21.33
CA LEU A 162 2.42 -13.14 -22.14
C LEU A 162 1.20 -12.29 -22.41
N GLY A 163 0.87 -11.43 -21.49
CA GLY A 163 -0.31 -10.61 -21.60
C GLY A 163 -0.56 -9.81 -20.32
N LYS A 164 -1.50 -8.91 -20.43
CA LYS A 164 -1.99 -8.12 -19.29
C LYS A 164 -3.47 -8.42 -19.15
N GLU A 165 -3.83 -9.04 -18.03
CA GLU A 165 -5.24 -9.30 -17.72
C GLU A 165 -5.74 -8.33 -16.67
N THR A 166 -6.92 -7.80 -16.90
CA THR A 166 -7.66 -7.02 -15.92
C THR A 166 -8.55 -7.98 -15.17
N LEU A 167 -8.36 -8.06 -13.85
CA LEU A 167 -9.24 -8.86 -13.01
C LEU A 167 -10.63 -8.21 -13.01
N LYS A 168 -11.65 -8.99 -13.37
CA LYS A 168 -13.03 -8.51 -13.28
C LYS A 168 -13.37 -8.20 -11.84
N THR A 169 -13.94 -7.04 -11.59
CA THR A 169 -14.56 -6.73 -10.32
C THR A 169 -15.74 -7.68 -10.12
N TYR A 170 -15.76 -8.38 -9.01
CA TYR A 170 -16.95 -9.13 -8.63
C TYR A 170 -17.96 -8.12 -8.06
N SER A 171 -19.04 -7.94 -8.80
CA SER A 171 -20.23 -7.24 -8.33
C SER A 171 -20.97 -8.05 -7.27
#